data_f21c222418470278d47bb4a8999c670c
#
_entry.id   f21c222418470278d47bb4a8999c670c
#
_cell.length_a   1.000
_cell.length_b   1.000
_cell.length_c   1.000
_cell.angle_alpha   90.00
_cell.angle_beta   90.00
_cell.angle_gamma   90.00
#
_symmetry.space_group_name_H-M   'P 1'
#
loop_
_entity.id
_entity.type
_entity.pdbx_description
1 polymer ?
#
loop_
_entity_poly.entity_id
_entity_poly.type
_entity_poly.pdbx_seq_one_letter_code
_entity_poly.pdbx_strand_id
1 'polypeptide(L)'
;AFVGASYAYAYDQQHNTNNLQLLRTYLWYERKATETGQELHMHRNNVIYRISRIEQLMDLRLDDHGTRVGLEMSFLLLELYGMPDNAEPEHP
;
A
#
# COMPACT_ATOMS: atom_id res chain seq x y z
N ALA A 1 14.98 -8.31 3.15
CA ALA A 1 13.61 -8.74 3.31
C ALA A 1 12.67 -7.73 2.70
N PHE A 2 11.56 -8.21 2.21
CA PHE A 2 10.59 -7.34 1.61
C PHE A 2 9.71 -6.72 2.71
N VAL A 3 9.63 -5.40 2.73
CA VAL A 3 8.94 -4.72 3.81
C VAL A 3 7.84 -3.80 3.30
N GLY A 4 7.30 -4.11 2.12
CA GLY A 4 6.41 -3.19 1.42
C GLY A 4 5.24 -2.68 2.23
N ALA A 5 4.41 -3.58 2.78
CA ALA A 5 3.24 -3.12 3.52
C ALA A 5 3.63 -2.42 4.81
N SER A 6 4.67 -2.90 5.48
CA SER A 6 5.16 -2.26 6.69
C SER A 6 5.67 -0.86 6.42
N TYR A 7 6.39 -0.69 5.31
CA TYR A 7 6.89 0.62 4.93
C TYR A 7 5.72 1.58 4.68
N ALA A 8 4.73 1.13 3.92
CA ALA A 8 3.58 1.98 3.61
C ALA A 8 2.82 2.37 4.87
N TYR A 9 2.65 1.42 5.78
CA TYR A 9 1.96 1.70 7.02
C TYR A 9 2.72 2.74 7.86
N ALA A 10 4.03 2.56 8.00
CA ALA A 10 4.83 3.50 8.78
C ALA A 10 4.85 4.88 8.15
N TYR A 11 4.96 4.94 6.84
CA TYR A 11 4.93 6.22 6.13
C TYR A 11 3.59 6.92 6.36
N ASP A 12 2.48 6.17 6.28
CA ASP A 12 1.17 6.75 6.49
C ASP A 12 1.01 7.33 7.88
N GLN A 13 1.53 6.64 8.89
CA GLN A 13 1.47 7.14 10.26
C GLN A 13 2.24 8.45 10.40
N GLN A 14 3.39 8.52 9.76
CA GLN A 14 4.26 9.67 9.88
C GLN A 14 3.74 10.88 9.11
N HIS A 15 3.09 10.64 7.96
CA HIS A 15 2.70 11.73 7.05
C HIS A 15 1.19 11.92 6.97
N ASN A 16 0.43 11.18 7.78
CA ASN A 16 -1.03 11.29 7.79
C ASN A 16 -1.60 11.05 6.40
N THR A 17 -1.18 9.96 5.77
CA THR A 17 -1.63 9.57 4.45
C THR A 17 -2.30 8.20 4.53
N ASN A 18 -2.83 7.73 3.38
CA ASN A 18 -3.48 6.43 3.32
C ASN A 18 -2.95 5.59 2.16
N ASN A 19 -1.65 5.58 1.99
CA ASN A 19 -1.01 4.86 0.90
C ASN A 19 -1.21 3.36 1.00
N LEU A 20 -1.22 2.81 2.21
CA LEU A 20 -1.44 1.38 2.39
C LEU A 20 -2.80 0.96 1.86
N GLN A 21 -3.84 1.71 2.21
CA GLN A 21 -5.19 1.40 1.75
C GLN A 21 -5.28 1.50 0.22
N LEU A 22 -4.70 2.56 -0.34
CA LEU A 22 -4.73 2.75 -1.79
C LEU A 22 -4.02 1.61 -2.49
N LEU A 23 -2.85 1.23 -2.00
CA LEU A 23 -2.06 0.18 -2.60
C LEU A 23 -2.79 -1.16 -2.55
N ARG A 24 -3.38 -1.50 -1.40
CA ARG A 24 -4.13 -2.74 -1.26
C ARG A 24 -5.33 -2.77 -2.20
N THR A 25 -6.07 -1.68 -2.27
CA THR A 25 -7.27 -1.61 -3.10
C THR A 25 -6.90 -1.72 -4.58
N TYR A 26 -5.82 -1.05 -4.96
CA TYR A 26 -5.35 -1.08 -6.33
C TYR A 26 -4.98 -2.51 -6.77
N LEU A 27 -4.29 -3.24 -5.91
CA LEU A 27 -3.93 -4.63 -6.22
C LEU A 27 -5.15 -5.55 -6.16
N TRP A 28 -6.07 -5.28 -5.26
CA TRP A 28 -7.31 -6.05 -5.19
C TRP A 28 -8.10 -5.98 -6.50
N TYR A 29 -8.12 -4.80 -7.12
CA TYR A 29 -8.81 -4.61 -8.39
C TYR A 29 -7.89 -4.81 -9.58
N GLU A 30 -6.78 -5.53 -9.38
CA GLU A 30 -5.88 -5.93 -10.45
C GLU A 30 -5.34 -4.74 -11.22
N ARG A 31 -5.00 -3.69 -10.49
CA ARG A 31 -4.40 -2.47 -11.03
C ARG A 31 -5.33 -1.71 -11.98
N LYS A 32 -6.63 -1.81 -11.72
CA LYS A 32 -7.61 -1.05 -12.50
C LYS A 32 -7.95 0.23 -11.76
N ALA A 33 -7.50 1.34 -12.32
CA ALA A 33 -7.59 2.63 -11.63
C ALA A 33 -9.03 3.09 -11.46
N THR A 34 -9.90 2.81 -12.44
CA THR A 34 -11.29 3.23 -12.35
C THR A 34 -12.00 2.55 -11.19
N GLU A 35 -11.87 1.23 -11.11
CA GLU A 35 -12.51 0.45 -10.03
C GLU A 35 -11.95 0.85 -8.68
N THR A 36 -10.64 1.04 -8.61
CA THR A 36 -10.00 1.50 -7.38
C THR A 36 -10.56 2.84 -6.94
N GLY A 37 -10.68 3.76 -7.89
CA GLY A 37 -11.23 5.07 -7.59
C GLY A 37 -12.67 5.03 -7.12
N GLN A 38 -13.48 4.15 -7.73
CA GLN A 38 -14.85 4.00 -7.30
C GLN A 38 -14.93 3.51 -5.86
N GLU A 39 -14.08 2.55 -5.51
CA GLU A 39 -14.06 2.03 -4.15
C GLU A 39 -13.66 3.10 -3.14
N LEU A 40 -12.68 3.91 -3.49
CA LEU A 40 -12.08 4.87 -2.56
C LEU A 40 -12.62 6.29 -2.73
N HIS A 41 -13.61 6.47 -3.60
CA HIS A 41 -14.18 7.79 -3.88
C HIS A 41 -13.11 8.77 -4.39
N MET A 42 -12.28 8.28 -5.31
CA MET A 42 -11.22 9.06 -5.93
C MET A 42 -11.39 9.05 -7.43
N HIS A 43 -11.06 10.17 -8.07
CA HIS A 43 -11.00 10.20 -9.52
C HIS A 43 -9.87 9.30 -10.00
N ARG A 44 -10.10 8.59 -11.13
CA ARG A 44 -9.11 7.64 -11.63
C ARG A 44 -7.73 8.29 -11.88
N ASN A 45 -7.72 9.53 -12.34
CA ASN A 45 -6.44 10.20 -12.59
C ASN A 45 -5.67 10.42 -11.29
N ASN A 46 -6.38 10.67 -10.21
CA ASN A 46 -5.75 10.82 -8.90
C ASN A 46 -5.19 9.48 -8.41
N VAL A 47 -5.92 8.38 -8.68
CA VAL A 47 -5.41 7.06 -8.38
C VAL A 47 -4.09 6.82 -9.10
N ILE A 48 -4.07 7.08 -10.41
CA ILE A 48 -2.88 6.86 -11.24
C ILE A 48 -1.71 7.69 -10.72
N TYR A 49 -1.96 8.95 -10.43
CA TYR A 49 -0.91 9.84 -9.93
C TYR A 49 -0.35 9.34 -8.60
N ARG A 50 -1.23 8.99 -7.68
CA ARG A 50 -0.78 8.58 -6.36
C ARG A 50 -0.08 7.23 -6.37
N ILE A 51 -0.53 6.31 -7.22
CA ILE A 51 0.15 5.03 -7.37
C ILE A 51 1.56 5.25 -7.91
N SER A 52 1.71 6.13 -8.89
CA SER A 52 3.03 6.46 -9.41
C SER A 52 3.95 7.02 -8.32
N ARG A 53 3.39 7.87 -7.44
CA ARG A 53 4.17 8.40 -6.33
C ARG A 53 4.58 7.32 -5.35
N ILE A 54 3.69 6.38 -5.08
CA ILE A 54 4.02 5.25 -4.20
C ILE A 54 5.14 4.42 -4.80
N GLU A 55 5.08 4.16 -6.10
CA GLU A 55 6.14 3.40 -6.76
C GLU A 55 7.49 4.10 -6.63
N GLN A 56 7.51 5.42 -6.79
CA GLN A 56 8.74 6.19 -6.64
C GLN A 56 9.22 6.16 -5.19
N LEU A 57 8.30 6.36 -4.26
CA LEU A 57 8.64 6.44 -2.85
C LEU A 57 9.21 5.13 -2.33
N MET A 58 8.66 4.02 -2.77
CA MET A 58 9.05 2.70 -2.30
C MET A 58 10.03 2.01 -3.24
N ASP A 59 10.39 2.66 -4.34
CA ASP A 59 11.33 2.13 -5.33
C ASP A 59 10.91 0.75 -5.80
N LEU A 60 9.65 0.64 -6.23
CA LEU A 60 9.15 -0.63 -6.73
C LEU A 60 8.32 -0.43 -7.98
N ARG A 61 8.00 -1.53 -8.63
CA ARG A 61 7.25 -1.52 -9.87
C ARG A 61 6.09 -2.50 -9.75
N LEU A 62 4.88 -1.96 -9.80
CA LEU A 62 3.70 -2.79 -9.63
C LEU A 62 3.35 -3.60 -10.86
N ASP A 63 3.97 -3.33 -12.01
CA ASP A 63 3.79 -4.18 -13.16
C ASP A 63 4.64 -5.47 -13.07
N ASP A 64 5.48 -5.56 -12.06
CA ASP A 64 6.30 -6.75 -11.85
C ASP A 64 5.54 -7.75 -10.98
N HIS A 65 5.41 -8.96 -11.48
CA HIS A 65 4.64 -10.01 -10.79
C HIS A 65 5.22 -10.31 -9.40
N GLY A 66 6.53 -10.45 -9.32
CA GLY A 66 7.16 -10.75 -8.03
C GLY A 66 6.93 -9.65 -7.00
N THR A 67 6.97 -8.41 -7.43
CA THR A 67 6.67 -7.28 -6.55
C THR A 67 5.25 -7.38 -6.01
N ARG A 68 4.28 -7.69 -6.88
CA ARG A 68 2.89 -7.82 -6.44
C ARG A 68 2.72 -8.97 -5.46
N VAL A 69 3.35 -10.11 -5.74
CA VAL A 69 3.29 -11.25 -4.82
C VAL A 69 3.86 -10.89 -3.46
N GLY A 70 5.02 -10.22 -3.45
CA GLY A 70 5.62 -9.80 -2.19
C GLY A 70 4.74 -8.86 -1.40
N LEU A 71 4.10 -7.91 -2.08
CA LEU A 71 3.17 -7.00 -1.41
C LEU A 71 1.97 -7.74 -0.85
N GLU A 72 1.38 -8.65 -1.63
CA GLU A 72 0.23 -9.42 -1.15
C GLU A 72 0.60 -10.23 0.08
N MET A 73 1.78 -10.83 0.08
CA MET A 73 2.23 -11.56 1.25
C MET A 73 2.43 -10.65 2.46
N SER A 74 2.95 -9.45 2.23
CA SER A 74 3.16 -8.53 3.35
C SER A 74 1.83 -8.01 3.90
N PHE A 75 0.82 -7.81 3.05
CA PHE A 75 -0.52 -7.47 3.52
C PHE A 75 -1.07 -8.59 4.41
N LEU A 76 -0.90 -9.84 3.97
CA LEU A 76 -1.37 -10.99 4.73
C LEU A 76 -0.69 -11.07 6.09
N LEU A 77 0.61 -10.83 6.12
CA LEU A 77 1.36 -10.85 7.38
C LEU A 77 0.87 -9.75 8.34
N LEU A 78 0.53 -8.59 7.81
CA LEU A 78 -0.04 -7.54 8.66
C LEU A 78 -1.37 -7.98 9.25
N GLU A 79 -2.19 -8.68 8.46
CA GLU A 79 -3.48 -9.16 8.96
C GLU A 79 -3.31 -10.23 10.02
N LEU A 80 -2.34 -11.13 9.83
CA LEU A 80 -2.17 -12.26 10.74
C LEU A 80 -1.44 -11.89 12.02
N TYR A 81 -0.48 -10.99 11.94
CA TYR A 81 0.39 -10.68 13.06
C TYR A 81 0.26 -9.27 13.59
N GLY A 82 -0.60 -8.47 12.96
CA GLY A 82 -0.80 -7.11 13.39
C GLY A 82 0.21 -6.15 12.82
N MET A 83 0.14 -4.91 13.26
CA MET A 83 0.98 -3.86 12.73
C MET A 83 2.40 -3.96 13.24
N PRO A 84 3.38 -3.44 12.49
CA PRO A 84 4.76 -3.48 12.93
C PRO A 84 4.94 -2.77 14.27
N ASP A 85 5.91 -3.25 15.04
CA ASP A 85 6.17 -2.68 16.34
C ASP A 85 6.50 -1.20 16.28
N ASN A 86 7.26 -0.81 15.28
CA ASN A 86 7.65 0.59 15.19
C ASN A 86 6.48 1.50 14.90
N ALA A 87 5.37 0.94 14.48
CA ALA A 87 4.18 1.72 14.21
C ALA A 87 3.20 1.69 15.37
N GLU A 88 3.44 0.85 16.36
CA GLU A 88 2.55 0.75 17.46
C GLU A 88 2.89 1.76 18.49
N PRO A 89 1.91 2.27 19.10
CA PRO A 89 2.18 3.14 20.21
C PRO A 89 2.87 2.32 21.25
N GLU A 90 3.62 2.62 21.80
CA GLU A 90 4.15 1.85 22.67
C GLU A 90 3.62 1.70 23.68
N HIS A 91 3.45 1.21 23.97
CA HIS A 91 2.88 0.78 24.79
C HIS A 91 3.35 0.75 25.79
N PRO A 92 3.16 0.91 26.27
CA PRO A 92 3.39 1.07 27.33
C PRO A 92 3.39 0.81 27.80
#